data_0987e89dda6a56362c4a520f3c5ee359
#
_entry.id   0987e89dda6a56362c4a520f3c5ee359
#
_cell.length_a   1.000
_cell.length_b   1.000
_cell.length_c   1.000
_cell.angle_alpha   90.00
_cell.angle_beta   90.00
_cell.angle_gamma   90.00
#
_symmetry.space_group_name_H-M   'P 1'
#
loop_
_entity.id
_entity.type
_entity.pdbx_description
1 polymer ?
#
loop_
_entity_poly.entity_id
_entity_poly.type
_entity_poly.pdbx_seq_one_letter_code
_entity_poly.pdbx_strand_id
1 'polypeptide(L)'
;LQILFWYNLFLNALPHPKKSISFFDIAFINNRGFYLPNPTPEDGFLWVVFAFVIGIVLAVIIKRHFKRKQDETGYHTNTLGYSIGFIVFLPTAVYLLLGSPLQFDYAVLGKFNLKGGLAIVPEFVALTLALSVYTATYIAEAIRSGIEAVDTGQKEAAAAIGLTKIQSLKLVVLPQALRVAIPPTINQYLNLTKNSSLAAAIGYPDLMGTFGGTVLNQKGQAIEILAMVMLVYLIISLLISILLNFVNKKMAIQER
;
A
#
# COMPACT_ATOMS: atom_id res chain seq x y z
N LEU A 1 7.42 13.98 -16.46
CA LEU A 1 6.49 15.11 -16.55
C LEU A 1 5.48 15.14 -15.38
N GLN A 2 4.75 14.06 -15.09
CA GLN A 2 3.75 14.04 -14.02
C GLN A 2 4.35 14.35 -12.63
N ILE A 3 5.52 13.83 -12.30
CA ILE A 3 6.20 14.11 -11.02
C ILE A 3 6.48 15.61 -10.87
N LEU A 4 7.04 16.23 -11.90
CA LEU A 4 7.33 17.67 -11.93
C LEU A 4 6.04 18.50 -11.88
N PHE A 5 4.98 18.06 -12.55
CA PHE A 5 3.68 18.74 -12.52
C PHE A 5 3.09 18.75 -11.10
N TRP A 6 3.00 17.60 -10.43
CA TRP A 6 2.47 17.52 -9.07
C TRP A 6 3.34 18.28 -8.07
N TYR A 7 4.67 18.19 -8.21
CA TYR A 7 5.59 18.91 -7.35
C TYR A 7 5.43 20.44 -7.47
N ASN A 8 5.40 20.96 -8.70
CA ASN A 8 5.16 22.39 -8.94
C ASN A 8 3.77 22.82 -8.45
N LEU A 9 2.75 21.99 -8.63
CA LEU A 9 1.41 22.26 -8.14
C LEU A 9 1.42 22.46 -6.62
N PHE A 10 2.04 21.55 -5.86
CA PHE A 10 2.12 21.67 -4.40
C PHE A 10 2.94 22.87 -3.95
N LEU A 11 4.03 23.20 -4.61
CA LEU A 11 4.84 24.38 -4.26
C LEU A 11 4.09 25.70 -4.47
N ASN A 12 3.31 25.81 -5.55
CA ASN A 12 2.68 27.05 -5.97
C ASN A 12 1.23 27.22 -5.50
N ALA A 13 0.45 26.12 -5.43
CA ALA A 13 -0.96 26.17 -5.04
C ALA A 13 -1.17 26.13 -3.52
N LEU A 14 -0.24 25.52 -2.77
CA LEU A 14 -0.36 25.46 -1.32
C LEU A 14 0.17 26.74 -0.64
N PRO A 15 -0.47 27.19 0.45
CA PRO A 15 -0.09 28.41 1.14
C PRO A 15 1.27 28.26 1.83
N HIS A 16 1.88 29.41 2.13
CA HIS A 16 3.10 29.49 2.95
C HIS A 16 2.85 28.97 4.38
N PRO A 17 3.88 28.48 5.09
CA PRO A 17 3.75 27.89 6.44
C PRO A 17 3.03 28.78 7.46
N LYS A 18 3.16 30.10 7.37
CA LYS A 18 2.47 31.06 8.25
C LYS A 18 0.94 31.13 8.01
N LYS A 19 0.49 30.69 6.84
CA LYS A 19 -0.93 30.65 6.44
C LYS A 19 -1.37 29.23 6.15
N SER A 20 -0.77 28.24 6.84
CA SER A 20 -1.11 26.83 6.68
C SER A 20 -2.61 26.60 6.80
N ILE A 21 -3.15 25.74 5.97
CA ILE A 21 -4.53 25.25 6.11
C ILE A 21 -4.52 24.29 7.29
N SER A 22 -5.29 24.61 8.34
CA SER A 22 -5.47 23.72 9.48
C SER A 22 -6.73 22.87 9.32
N PHE A 23 -6.63 21.61 9.69
CA PHE A 23 -7.76 20.69 9.84
C PHE A 23 -7.94 20.40 11.32
N PHE A 24 -8.93 21.02 11.95
CA PHE A 24 -9.26 20.89 13.38
C PHE A 24 -8.06 21.14 14.33
N ASP A 25 -7.08 21.93 13.90
CA ASP A 25 -5.79 22.16 14.60
C ASP A 25 -4.99 20.88 14.92
N ILE A 26 -5.32 19.77 14.26
CA ILE A 26 -4.66 18.47 14.39
C ILE A 26 -3.67 18.24 13.26
N ALA A 27 -4.05 18.60 12.03
CA ALA A 27 -3.22 18.45 10.84
C ALA A 27 -3.09 19.77 10.09
N PHE A 28 -1.94 19.99 9.48
CA PHE A 28 -1.66 21.21 8.73
C PHE A 28 -1.11 20.90 7.36
N ILE A 29 -1.52 21.71 6.37
CA ILE A 29 -1.04 21.59 4.99
C ILE A 29 -0.47 22.95 4.55
N ASN A 30 0.74 22.92 4.02
CA ASN A 30 1.39 24.08 3.43
C ASN A 30 2.37 23.64 2.32
N ASN A 31 3.02 24.61 1.66
CA ASN A 31 3.97 24.34 0.57
C ASN A 31 5.29 23.68 1.00
N ARG A 32 5.52 23.48 2.31
CA ARG A 32 6.69 22.75 2.85
C ARG A 32 6.34 21.35 3.33
N GLY A 33 5.06 20.97 3.36
CA GLY A 33 4.65 19.62 3.71
C GLY A 33 3.25 19.51 4.29
N PHE A 34 2.93 18.26 4.53
CA PHE A 34 1.72 17.81 5.20
C PHE A 34 2.14 17.38 6.61
N TYR A 35 1.60 18.04 7.60
CA TYR A 35 1.93 17.79 9.01
C TYR A 35 0.78 17.04 9.66
N LEU A 36 1.06 15.84 10.11
CA LEU A 36 0.10 14.97 10.79
C LEU A 36 0.55 14.77 12.24
N PRO A 37 -0.36 14.40 13.16
CA PRO A 37 0.03 13.96 14.49
C PRO A 37 1.02 12.80 14.40
N ASN A 38 2.15 12.93 15.08
CA ASN A 38 3.14 11.86 15.14
C ASN A 38 2.84 10.96 16.35
N PRO A 39 2.47 9.69 16.14
CA PRO A 39 2.27 8.76 17.24
C PRO A 39 3.62 8.43 17.89
N THR A 40 3.77 8.80 19.14
CA THR A 40 4.95 8.49 19.98
C THR A 40 4.57 7.39 20.95
N PRO A 41 5.06 6.14 20.73
CA PRO A 41 4.82 5.04 21.65
C PRO A 41 5.58 5.28 22.96
N GLU A 42 4.88 5.13 24.07
CA GLU A 42 5.46 5.13 25.41
C GLU A 42 5.77 3.70 25.88
N ASP A 43 6.41 3.63 27.05
CA ASP A 43 6.70 2.36 27.71
C ASP A 43 5.42 1.54 27.92
N GLY A 44 5.44 0.31 27.45
CA GLY A 44 4.27 -0.58 27.48
C GLY A 44 3.51 -0.71 26.16
N PHE A 45 3.71 0.17 25.16
CA PHE A 45 3.03 0.05 23.86
C PHE A 45 3.32 -1.28 23.14
N LEU A 46 4.50 -1.85 23.36
CA LEU A 46 4.84 -3.19 22.84
C LEU A 46 3.87 -4.27 23.30
N TRP A 47 3.34 -4.19 24.52
CA TRP A 47 2.34 -5.15 25.01
C TRP A 47 1.02 -5.05 24.25
N VAL A 48 0.65 -3.85 23.82
CA VAL A 48 -0.52 -3.66 22.95
C VAL A 48 -0.31 -4.33 21.59
N VAL A 49 0.90 -4.20 21.02
CA VAL A 49 1.26 -4.88 19.77
C VAL A 49 1.25 -6.40 19.95
N PHE A 50 1.80 -6.92 21.05
CA PHE A 50 1.71 -8.34 21.37
C PHE A 50 0.27 -8.82 21.54
N ALA A 51 -0.57 -8.06 22.23
CA ALA A 51 -1.99 -8.36 22.37
C ALA A 51 -2.71 -8.39 21.01
N PHE A 52 -2.37 -7.50 20.10
CA PHE A 52 -2.90 -7.50 18.74
C PHE A 52 -2.50 -8.76 17.95
N VAL A 53 -1.22 -9.15 18.03
CA VAL A 53 -0.73 -10.39 17.40
C VAL A 53 -1.42 -11.62 18.00
N ILE A 54 -1.56 -11.68 19.33
CA ILE A 54 -2.29 -12.76 20.01
C ILE A 54 -3.75 -12.78 19.56
N GLY A 55 -4.39 -11.62 19.42
CA GLY A 55 -5.76 -11.49 18.92
C GLY A 55 -5.94 -12.08 17.53
N ILE A 56 -4.98 -11.82 16.63
CA ILE A 56 -4.96 -12.42 15.27
C ILE A 56 -4.81 -13.95 15.35
N VAL A 57 -3.87 -14.44 16.16
CA VAL A 57 -3.65 -15.89 16.33
C VAL A 57 -4.91 -16.57 16.85
N LEU A 58 -5.54 -16.02 17.88
CA LEU A 58 -6.80 -16.54 18.44
C LEU A 58 -7.93 -16.52 17.41
N ALA A 59 -8.07 -15.44 16.64
CA ALA A 59 -9.06 -15.35 15.57
C ALA A 59 -8.86 -16.44 14.50
N VAL A 60 -7.61 -16.73 14.12
CA VAL A 60 -7.28 -17.82 13.17
C VAL A 60 -7.60 -19.18 13.76
N ILE A 61 -7.27 -19.44 15.02
CA ILE A 61 -7.55 -20.70 15.72
C ILE A 61 -9.07 -20.93 15.80
N ILE A 62 -9.81 -19.91 16.22
CA ILE A 62 -11.27 -19.96 16.32
C ILE A 62 -11.88 -20.25 14.96
N LYS A 63 -11.46 -19.51 13.92
CA LYS A 63 -11.95 -19.74 12.55
C LYS A 63 -11.69 -21.18 12.07
N ARG A 64 -10.50 -21.75 12.37
CA ARG A 64 -10.16 -23.13 12.02
C ARG A 64 -11.00 -24.14 12.82
N HIS A 65 -11.21 -23.90 14.10
CA HIS A 65 -12.01 -24.76 14.97
C HIS A 65 -13.48 -24.82 14.50
N PHE A 66 -14.09 -23.66 14.26
CA PHE A 66 -15.47 -23.61 13.78
C PHE A 66 -15.62 -24.17 12.36
N LYS A 67 -14.62 -24.01 11.48
CA LYS A 67 -14.63 -24.62 10.17
C LYS A 67 -14.64 -26.15 10.27
N ARG A 68 -13.80 -26.75 11.12
CA ARG A 68 -13.82 -28.21 11.35
C ARG A 68 -15.19 -28.68 11.86
N LYS A 69 -15.75 -27.96 12.83
CA LYS A 69 -17.07 -28.29 13.38
C LYS A 69 -18.18 -28.15 12.32
N GLN A 70 -18.08 -27.19 11.42
CA GLN A 70 -19.00 -27.04 10.29
C GLN A 70 -18.88 -28.21 9.30
N ASP A 71 -17.65 -28.65 9.01
CA ASP A 71 -17.39 -29.78 8.11
C ASP A 71 -17.96 -31.10 8.71
N GLU A 72 -18.00 -31.25 10.05
CA GLU A 72 -18.51 -32.41 10.76
C GLU A 72 -20.05 -32.38 10.96
N THR A 73 -20.63 -31.20 11.23
CA THR A 73 -22.04 -31.07 11.66
C THR A 73 -22.95 -30.43 10.63
N GLY A 74 -22.38 -29.83 9.56
CA GLY A 74 -23.14 -29.07 8.55
C GLY A 74 -23.69 -27.73 9.05
N TYR A 75 -23.44 -27.35 10.30
CA TYR A 75 -23.97 -26.11 10.90
C TYR A 75 -23.06 -24.91 10.59
N HIS A 76 -23.59 -23.92 9.90
CA HIS A 76 -22.85 -22.71 9.53
C HIS A 76 -22.84 -21.71 10.68
N THR A 77 -21.71 -21.57 11.37
CA THR A 77 -21.54 -20.55 12.43
C THR A 77 -20.82 -19.33 11.87
N ASN A 78 -21.41 -18.15 12.01
CA ASN A 78 -20.76 -16.92 11.61
C ASN A 78 -19.64 -16.56 12.61
N THR A 79 -18.39 -16.85 12.23
CA THR A 79 -17.19 -16.61 13.06
C THR A 79 -16.63 -15.19 12.93
N LEU A 80 -17.22 -14.36 12.08
CA LEU A 80 -16.68 -13.04 11.75
C LEU A 80 -16.73 -12.10 12.96
N GLY A 81 -17.84 -12.14 13.72
CA GLY A 81 -18.00 -11.35 14.96
C GLY A 81 -16.97 -11.72 16.03
N TYR A 82 -16.75 -13.01 16.26
CA TYR A 82 -15.76 -13.49 17.23
C TYR A 82 -14.33 -13.10 16.81
N SER A 83 -14.00 -13.24 15.53
CA SER A 83 -12.67 -12.90 15.02
C SER A 83 -12.38 -11.41 15.16
N ILE A 84 -13.31 -10.54 14.76
CA ILE A 84 -13.19 -9.09 14.93
C ILE A 84 -13.11 -8.73 16.42
N GLY A 85 -13.94 -9.37 17.26
CA GLY A 85 -13.94 -9.17 18.69
C GLY A 85 -12.55 -9.37 19.31
N PHE A 86 -11.88 -10.49 19.03
CA PHE A 86 -10.53 -10.76 19.55
C PHE A 86 -9.47 -9.82 18.98
N ILE A 87 -9.53 -9.49 17.69
CA ILE A 87 -8.56 -8.59 17.05
C ILE A 87 -8.66 -7.16 17.57
N VAL A 88 -9.86 -6.70 17.91
CA VAL A 88 -10.09 -5.33 18.36
C VAL A 88 -10.13 -5.23 19.89
N PHE A 89 -10.91 -6.09 20.57
CA PHE A 89 -11.13 -5.99 22.02
C PHE A 89 -9.86 -6.27 22.83
N LEU A 90 -9.07 -7.29 22.44
CA LEU A 90 -7.89 -7.65 23.23
C LEU A 90 -6.83 -6.53 23.27
N PRO A 91 -6.38 -5.96 22.13
CA PRO A 91 -5.43 -4.86 22.17
C PRO A 91 -6.03 -3.59 22.80
N THR A 92 -7.32 -3.32 22.59
CA THR A 92 -7.99 -2.16 23.21
C THR A 92 -8.05 -2.31 24.75
N ALA A 93 -8.36 -3.50 25.24
CA ALA A 93 -8.36 -3.75 26.70
C ALA A 93 -6.96 -3.57 27.30
N VAL A 94 -5.92 -4.13 26.68
CA VAL A 94 -4.53 -3.95 27.11
C VAL A 94 -4.11 -2.48 27.02
N TYR A 95 -4.49 -1.78 25.96
CA TYR A 95 -4.22 -0.35 25.79
C TYR A 95 -4.81 0.50 26.93
N LEU A 96 -6.05 0.23 27.32
CA LEU A 96 -6.72 0.95 28.42
C LEU A 96 -6.12 0.57 29.78
N LEU A 97 -5.81 -0.70 30.02
CA LEU A 97 -5.19 -1.18 31.27
C LEU A 97 -3.80 -0.59 31.51
N LEU A 98 -3.05 -0.31 30.44
CA LEU A 98 -1.72 0.30 30.52
C LEU A 98 -1.76 1.85 30.55
N GLY A 99 -2.95 2.44 30.67
CA GLY A 99 -3.08 3.90 30.78
C GLY A 99 -2.89 4.64 29.45
N SER A 100 -3.22 3.99 28.31
CA SER A 100 -3.14 4.58 26.97
C SER A 100 -1.71 4.95 26.54
N PRO A 101 -0.79 3.98 26.40
CA PRO A 101 0.64 4.20 26.16
C PRO A 101 0.95 4.67 24.71
N LEU A 102 0.16 5.60 24.18
CA LEU A 102 0.36 6.23 22.87
C LEU A 102 0.04 7.71 23.01
N GLN A 103 1.06 8.54 22.92
CA GLN A 103 0.88 9.98 22.83
C GLN A 103 0.97 10.43 21.38
N PHE A 104 0.41 11.60 21.10
CA PHE A 104 0.50 12.23 19.79
C PHE A 104 1.22 13.56 19.92
N ASP A 105 2.34 13.67 19.22
CA ASP A 105 3.04 14.94 19.07
C ASP A 105 2.37 15.72 17.91
N TYR A 106 1.83 16.88 18.22
CA TYR A 106 1.15 17.74 17.25
C TYR A 106 2.09 18.79 16.69
N ALA A 107 1.92 19.11 15.41
CA ALA A 107 2.67 20.19 14.80
C ALA A 107 2.22 21.56 15.37
N VAL A 108 3.16 22.36 15.81
CA VAL A 108 2.94 23.71 16.34
C VAL A 108 3.62 24.75 15.45
N LEU A 109 2.96 25.89 15.22
CA LEU A 109 3.49 26.97 14.41
C LEU A 109 4.72 27.61 15.09
N GLY A 110 5.90 27.44 14.50
CA GLY A 110 7.13 28.10 14.91
C GLY A 110 7.34 29.43 14.20
N LYS A 111 8.52 30.04 14.40
CA LYS A 111 8.85 31.36 13.79
C LYS A 111 8.84 31.36 12.25
N PHE A 112 9.28 30.26 11.62
CA PHE A 112 9.46 30.18 10.16
C PHE A 112 8.74 28.96 9.53
N ASN A 113 8.43 27.95 10.33
CA ASN A 113 7.79 26.71 9.88
C ASN A 113 7.07 26.05 11.06
N LEU A 114 6.24 25.04 10.76
CA LEU A 114 5.68 24.14 11.78
C LEU A 114 6.81 23.31 12.38
N LYS A 115 6.72 23.03 13.69
CA LYS A 115 7.62 22.16 14.45
C LYS A 115 6.80 21.07 15.13
N GLY A 116 7.36 19.87 15.27
CA GLY A 116 6.67 18.71 15.80
C GLY A 116 5.79 18.04 14.75
N GLY A 117 5.11 16.97 15.17
CA GLY A 117 4.32 16.14 14.30
C GLY A 117 5.14 15.36 13.27
N LEU A 118 4.46 14.54 12.47
CA LEU A 118 5.00 13.84 11.33
C LEU A 118 4.93 14.73 10.09
N ALA A 119 6.06 15.23 9.64
CA ALA A 119 6.14 16.05 8.44
C ALA A 119 6.34 15.18 7.19
N ILE A 120 5.36 15.16 6.31
CA ILE A 120 5.46 14.50 5.00
C ILE A 120 5.80 15.57 3.96
N VAL A 121 6.98 15.49 3.39
CA VAL A 121 7.47 16.47 2.42
C VAL A 121 6.69 16.45 1.12
N PRO A 122 6.49 17.59 0.44
CA PRO A 122 5.68 17.68 -0.79
C PRO A 122 6.24 16.83 -1.92
N GLU A 123 7.56 16.63 -1.97
CA GLU A 123 8.24 15.76 -2.93
C GLU A 123 7.74 14.32 -2.84
N PHE A 124 7.59 13.80 -1.61
CA PHE A 124 7.09 12.44 -1.39
C PHE A 124 5.64 12.30 -1.84
N VAL A 125 4.81 13.29 -1.54
CA VAL A 125 3.38 13.26 -1.95
C VAL A 125 3.27 13.38 -3.47
N ALA A 126 4.03 14.28 -4.10
CA ALA A 126 4.07 14.44 -5.54
C ALA A 126 4.52 13.16 -6.25
N LEU A 127 5.60 12.53 -5.75
CA LEU A 127 6.09 11.26 -6.26
C LEU A 127 5.03 10.17 -6.16
N THR A 128 4.43 10.01 -4.97
CA THR A 128 3.42 8.97 -4.70
C THR A 128 2.20 9.14 -5.60
N LEU A 129 1.67 10.36 -5.74
CA LEU A 129 0.53 10.63 -6.60
C LEU A 129 0.87 10.40 -8.08
N ALA A 130 2.01 10.92 -8.55
CA ALA A 130 2.43 10.76 -9.93
C ALA A 130 2.59 9.30 -10.32
N LEU A 131 3.30 8.52 -9.50
CA LEU A 131 3.55 7.10 -9.76
C LEU A 131 2.27 6.28 -9.62
N SER A 132 1.41 6.60 -8.64
CA SER A 132 0.14 5.90 -8.44
C SER A 132 -0.81 6.11 -9.62
N VAL A 133 -1.03 7.35 -10.05
CA VAL A 133 -1.89 7.68 -11.19
C VAL A 133 -1.34 7.06 -12.48
N TYR A 134 -0.04 7.20 -12.73
CA TYR A 134 0.62 6.61 -13.88
C TYR A 134 0.45 5.09 -13.93
N THR A 135 0.79 4.41 -12.83
CA THR A 135 0.72 2.94 -12.76
C THR A 135 -0.74 2.45 -12.82
N ALA A 136 -1.67 3.15 -12.16
CA ALA A 136 -3.09 2.82 -12.20
C ALA A 136 -3.67 2.82 -13.62
N THR A 137 -3.22 3.74 -14.49
CA THR A 137 -3.65 3.79 -15.88
C THR A 137 -3.28 2.51 -16.64
N TYR A 138 -2.05 2.03 -16.48
CA TYR A 138 -1.60 0.79 -17.13
C TYR A 138 -2.26 -0.46 -16.55
N ILE A 139 -2.49 -0.49 -15.23
CA ILE A 139 -3.20 -1.60 -14.59
C ILE A 139 -4.66 -1.63 -15.06
N ALA A 140 -5.31 -0.47 -15.15
CA ALA A 140 -6.67 -0.38 -15.66
C ALA A 140 -6.78 -0.89 -17.11
N GLU A 141 -5.81 -0.54 -17.96
CA GLU A 141 -5.76 -1.02 -19.33
C GLU A 141 -5.51 -2.54 -19.42
N ALA A 142 -4.64 -3.07 -18.55
CA ALA A 142 -4.40 -4.52 -18.48
C ALA A 142 -5.69 -5.27 -18.04
N ILE A 143 -6.44 -4.71 -17.11
CA ILE A 143 -7.73 -5.30 -16.67
C ILE A 143 -8.76 -5.21 -17.79
N ARG A 144 -8.85 -4.07 -18.48
CA ARG A 144 -9.75 -3.89 -19.62
C ARG A 144 -9.46 -4.91 -20.72
N SER A 145 -8.20 -5.02 -21.14
CA SER A 145 -7.75 -5.99 -22.14
C SER A 145 -8.05 -7.43 -21.71
N GLY A 146 -7.86 -7.75 -20.41
CA GLY A 146 -8.21 -9.04 -19.86
C GLY A 146 -9.71 -9.37 -19.96
N ILE A 147 -10.58 -8.39 -19.73
CA ILE A 147 -12.05 -8.56 -19.84
C ILE A 147 -12.46 -8.70 -21.32
N GLU A 148 -11.85 -7.95 -22.21
CA GLU A 148 -12.10 -8.00 -23.65
C GLU A 148 -11.61 -9.31 -24.28
N ALA A 149 -10.54 -9.90 -23.74
CA ALA A 149 -9.99 -11.18 -24.20
C ALA A 149 -10.89 -12.40 -23.91
N VAL A 150 -11.89 -12.25 -23.03
CA VAL A 150 -12.84 -13.34 -22.76
C VAL A 150 -13.82 -13.49 -23.92
N ASP A 151 -13.82 -14.69 -24.49
CA ASP A 151 -14.68 -15.03 -25.63
C ASP A 151 -16.14 -14.70 -25.37
N THR A 152 -16.79 -14.13 -26.40
CA THR A 152 -18.24 -13.80 -26.34
C THR A 152 -19.10 -15.03 -26.13
N GLY A 153 -18.72 -16.19 -26.67
CA GLY A 153 -19.40 -17.45 -26.46
C GLY A 153 -19.48 -17.86 -24.99
N GLN A 154 -18.48 -17.52 -24.17
CA GLN A 154 -18.53 -17.74 -22.73
C GLN A 154 -19.60 -16.88 -22.04
N LYS A 155 -19.78 -15.66 -22.51
CA LYS A 155 -20.83 -14.74 -21.99
C LYS A 155 -22.22 -15.20 -22.44
N GLU A 156 -22.36 -15.66 -23.68
CA GLU A 156 -23.60 -16.20 -24.23
C GLU A 156 -24.00 -17.51 -23.55
N ALA A 157 -23.06 -18.42 -23.35
CA ALA A 157 -23.29 -19.66 -22.60
C ALA A 157 -23.73 -19.38 -21.15
N ALA A 158 -23.10 -18.41 -20.49
CA ALA A 158 -23.52 -17.97 -19.15
C ALA A 158 -24.95 -17.44 -19.13
N ALA A 159 -25.34 -16.66 -20.15
CA ALA A 159 -26.70 -16.16 -20.30
C ALA A 159 -27.71 -17.29 -20.57
N ALA A 160 -27.33 -18.28 -21.41
CA ALA A 160 -28.18 -19.42 -21.75
C ALA A 160 -28.55 -20.30 -20.55
N ILE A 161 -27.65 -20.39 -19.54
CA ILE A 161 -27.94 -21.10 -18.26
C ILE A 161 -28.61 -20.19 -17.21
N GLY A 162 -29.06 -18.99 -17.60
CA GLY A 162 -29.84 -18.08 -16.74
C GLY A 162 -29.04 -17.24 -15.74
N LEU A 163 -27.71 -17.12 -15.89
CA LEU A 163 -26.91 -16.25 -15.03
C LEU A 163 -27.24 -14.76 -15.30
N THR A 164 -27.44 -14.01 -14.24
CA THR A 164 -27.53 -12.55 -14.33
C THR A 164 -26.19 -11.94 -14.78
N LYS A 165 -26.19 -10.70 -15.31
CA LYS A 165 -24.96 -10.02 -15.75
C LYS A 165 -23.87 -9.98 -14.67
N ILE A 166 -24.25 -9.75 -13.41
CA ILE A 166 -23.32 -9.72 -12.28
C ILE A 166 -22.75 -11.10 -11.96
N GLN A 167 -23.61 -12.14 -12.03
CA GLN A 167 -23.17 -13.53 -11.82
C GLN A 167 -22.24 -13.99 -12.96
N SER A 168 -22.61 -13.71 -14.21
CA SER A 168 -21.75 -13.96 -15.37
C SER A 168 -20.39 -13.27 -15.24
N LEU A 169 -20.38 -11.99 -14.84
CA LEU A 169 -19.12 -11.25 -14.60
C LEU A 169 -18.27 -11.92 -13.51
N LYS A 170 -18.86 -12.26 -12.36
CA LYS A 170 -18.11 -12.79 -11.19
C LYS A 170 -17.65 -14.24 -11.36
N LEU A 171 -18.49 -15.07 -11.98
CA LEU A 171 -18.27 -16.53 -12.04
C LEU A 171 -17.57 -16.99 -13.32
N VAL A 172 -17.74 -16.26 -14.42
CA VAL A 172 -17.22 -16.66 -15.73
C VAL A 172 -16.16 -15.70 -16.25
N VAL A 173 -16.50 -14.40 -16.37
CA VAL A 173 -15.63 -13.43 -17.04
C VAL A 173 -14.43 -13.05 -16.16
N LEU A 174 -14.65 -12.69 -14.91
CA LEU A 174 -13.59 -12.18 -14.03
C LEU A 174 -12.47 -13.20 -13.76
N PRO A 175 -12.75 -14.50 -13.50
CA PRO A 175 -11.68 -15.49 -13.33
C PRO A 175 -10.83 -15.69 -14.59
N GLN A 176 -11.43 -15.59 -15.77
CA GLN A 176 -10.70 -15.71 -17.04
C GLN A 176 -9.93 -14.42 -17.36
N ALA A 177 -10.56 -13.26 -17.19
CA ALA A 177 -9.94 -11.96 -17.40
C ALA A 177 -8.70 -11.72 -16.52
N LEU A 178 -8.77 -12.14 -15.24
CA LEU A 178 -7.64 -12.00 -14.31
C LEU A 178 -6.42 -12.81 -14.73
N ARG A 179 -6.57 -13.94 -15.39
CA ARG A 179 -5.44 -14.72 -15.92
C ARG A 179 -4.66 -13.94 -16.97
N VAL A 180 -5.36 -13.18 -17.81
CA VAL A 180 -4.74 -12.35 -18.84
C VAL A 180 -4.17 -11.05 -18.24
N ALA A 181 -4.87 -10.46 -17.27
CA ALA A 181 -4.51 -9.16 -16.69
C ALA A 181 -3.37 -9.24 -15.66
N ILE A 182 -3.22 -10.37 -14.92
CA ILE A 182 -2.23 -10.48 -13.84
C ILE A 182 -0.78 -10.37 -14.34
N PRO A 183 -0.32 -11.07 -15.40
CA PRO A 183 1.07 -10.96 -15.84
C PRO A 183 1.50 -9.51 -16.21
N PRO A 184 0.73 -8.74 -17.02
CA PRO A 184 1.04 -7.34 -17.26
C PRO A 184 1.03 -6.49 -15.99
N THR A 185 0.10 -6.75 -15.07
CA THR A 185 0.02 -6.04 -13.77
C THR A 185 1.28 -6.27 -12.93
N ILE A 186 1.81 -7.50 -12.89
CA ILE A 186 3.07 -7.83 -12.22
C ILE A 186 4.23 -6.98 -12.80
N ASN A 187 4.30 -6.86 -14.13
CA ASN A 187 5.31 -6.05 -14.79
C ASN A 187 5.19 -4.56 -14.40
N GLN A 188 3.97 -4.05 -14.18
CA GLN A 188 3.78 -2.68 -13.72
C GLN A 188 4.30 -2.45 -12.29
N TYR A 189 4.16 -3.40 -11.38
CA TYR A 189 4.76 -3.29 -10.05
C TYR A 189 6.29 -3.32 -10.08
N LEU A 190 6.89 -4.14 -10.95
CA LEU A 190 8.35 -4.13 -11.16
C LEU A 190 8.83 -2.80 -11.76
N ASN A 191 8.09 -2.24 -12.72
CA ASN A 191 8.38 -0.94 -13.29
C ASN A 191 8.21 0.19 -12.27
N LEU A 192 7.18 0.13 -11.41
CA LEU A 192 6.95 1.09 -10.34
C LEU A 192 8.16 1.16 -9.40
N THR A 193 8.72 0.01 -9.02
CA THR A 193 9.92 -0.07 -8.17
C THR A 193 11.12 0.63 -8.80
N LYS A 194 11.34 0.45 -10.10
CA LYS A 194 12.43 1.13 -10.84
C LYS A 194 12.16 2.62 -11.00
N ASN A 195 10.91 2.98 -11.32
CA ASN A 195 10.49 4.37 -11.52
C ASN A 195 10.53 5.19 -10.22
N SER A 196 10.57 4.57 -9.04
CA SER A 196 10.75 5.29 -7.78
C SER A 196 12.08 6.08 -7.74
N SER A 197 13.11 5.63 -8.47
CA SER A 197 14.38 6.36 -8.61
C SER A 197 14.25 7.73 -9.31
N LEU A 198 13.15 7.98 -10.01
CA LEU A 198 12.85 9.30 -10.57
C LEU A 198 12.59 10.38 -9.50
N ALA A 199 12.44 9.98 -8.26
CA ALA A 199 12.38 10.87 -7.09
C ALA A 199 13.59 11.82 -7.01
N ALA A 200 14.77 11.36 -7.44
CA ALA A 200 15.99 12.17 -7.52
C ALA A 200 15.80 13.43 -8.37
N ALA A 201 14.93 13.40 -9.39
CA ALA A 201 14.67 14.55 -10.27
C ALA A 201 13.97 15.73 -9.58
N ILE A 202 13.30 15.48 -8.46
CA ILE A 202 12.63 16.51 -7.63
C ILE A 202 13.36 16.73 -6.30
N GLY A 203 14.59 16.20 -6.16
CA GLY A 203 15.41 16.36 -4.96
C GLY A 203 14.97 15.52 -3.76
N TYR A 204 14.06 14.57 -3.92
CA TYR A 204 13.69 13.65 -2.85
C TYR A 204 14.84 12.66 -2.58
N PRO A 205 15.30 12.50 -1.33
CA PRO A 205 16.44 11.65 -0.99
C PRO A 205 16.05 10.15 -0.95
N ASP A 206 15.73 9.60 -2.12
CA ASP A 206 15.59 8.17 -2.31
C ASP A 206 16.97 7.46 -2.37
N LEU A 207 16.98 6.17 -2.64
CA LEU A 207 18.23 5.42 -2.76
C LEU A 207 19.17 5.99 -3.83
N MET A 208 18.61 6.36 -5.00
CA MET A 208 19.41 6.93 -6.10
C MET A 208 19.85 8.35 -5.78
N GLY A 209 18.98 9.20 -5.23
CA GLY A 209 19.29 10.57 -4.83
C GLY A 209 20.36 10.62 -3.74
N THR A 210 20.29 9.70 -2.77
CA THR A 210 21.25 9.63 -1.67
C THR A 210 22.59 9.07 -2.13
N PHE A 211 22.62 7.88 -2.71
CA PHE A 211 23.86 7.21 -3.07
C PHE A 211 24.42 7.71 -4.41
N GLY A 212 23.62 7.77 -5.47
CA GLY A 212 24.04 8.25 -6.78
C GLY A 212 24.25 9.76 -6.87
N GLY A 213 23.61 10.52 -5.97
CA GLY A 213 23.82 11.95 -5.85
C GLY A 213 24.85 12.31 -4.78
N THR A 214 24.43 12.27 -3.49
CA THR A 214 25.22 12.79 -2.37
C THR A 214 26.50 11.99 -2.12
N VAL A 215 26.42 10.67 -1.98
CA VAL A 215 27.59 9.82 -1.63
C VAL A 215 28.58 9.79 -2.78
N LEU A 216 28.12 9.73 -4.03
CA LEU A 216 28.97 9.75 -5.22
C LEU A 216 29.80 11.05 -5.29
N ASN A 217 29.15 12.20 -5.04
CA ASN A 217 29.84 13.49 -5.05
C ASN A 217 30.87 13.63 -3.92
N GLN A 218 30.68 12.96 -2.79
CA GLN A 218 31.59 13.02 -1.64
C GLN A 218 32.78 12.06 -1.76
N LYS A 219 32.57 10.88 -2.32
CA LYS A 219 33.56 9.80 -2.36
C LYS A 219 34.23 9.60 -3.72
N GLY A 220 33.60 10.00 -4.82
CA GLY A 220 34.13 9.88 -6.18
C GLY A 220 34.22 8.44 -6.73
N GLN A 221 33.77 7.44 -5.98
CA GLN A 221 33.80 6.01 -6.36
C GLN A 221 32.51 5.66 -7.13
N ALA A 222 32.43 6.10 -8.38
CA ALA A 222 31.19 6.00 -9.18
C ALA A 222 30.76 4.56 -9.45
N ILE A 223 31.69 3.69 -9.80
CA ILE A 223 31.38 2.30 -10.21
C ILE A 223 30.84 1.52 -9.02
N GLU A 224 31.49 1.60 -7.88
CA GLU A 224 31.14 0.86 -6.67
C GLU A 224 29.77 1.32 -6.12
N ILE A 225 29.55 2.64 -6.08
CA ILE A 225 28.30 3.21 -5.57
C ILE A 225 27.15 2.86 -6.48
N LEU A 226 27.27 3.04 -7.79
CA LEU A 226 26.22 2.68 -8.73
C LEU A 226 25.96 1.17 -8.76
N ALA A 227 26.99 0.34 -8.65
CA ALA A 227 26.83 -1.12 -8.55
C ALA A 227 26.05 -1.51 -7.29
N MET A 228 26.31 -0.88 -6.13
CA MET A 228 25.54 -1.11 -4.92
C MET A 228 24.07 -0.70 -5.07
N VAL A 229 23.79 0.48 -5.66
CA VAL A 229 22.42 0.93 -5.92
C VAL A 229 21.69 -0.04 -6.85
N MET A 230 22.33 -0.45 -7.95
CA MET A 230 21.77 -1.43 -8.88
C MET A 230 21.48 -2.78 -8.20
N LEU A 231 22.38 -3.24 -7.34
CA LEU A 231 22.23 -4.49 -6.60
C LEU A 231 21.03 -4.43 -5.67
N VAL A 232 20.82 -3.33 -4.95
CA VAL A 232 19.65 -3.15 -4.06
C VAL A 232 18.35 -3.18 -4.89
N TYR A 233 18.28 -2.44 -6.01
CA TYR A 233 17.10 -2.48 -6.88
C TYR A 233 16.86 -3.87 -7.48
N LEU A 234 17.92 -4.60 -7.82
CA LEU A 234 17.84 -5.99 -8.29
C LEU A 234 17.24 -6.91 -7.22
N ILE A 235 17.75 -6.83 -5.99
CA ILE A 235 17.24 -7.63 -4.87
C ILE A 235 15.75 -7.35 -4.63
N ILE A 236 15.36 -6.08 -4.54
CA ILE A 236 13.96 -5.69 -4.35
C ILE A 236 13.09 -6.22 -5.50
N SER A 237 13.54 -6.07 -6.74
CA SER A 237 12.82 -6.56 -7.92
C SER A 237 12.66 -8.07 -7.93
N LEU A 238 13.69 -8.82 -7.51
CA LEU A 238 13.62 -10.28 -7.38
C LEU A 238 12.63 -10.70 -6.28
N LEU A 239 12.66 -10.05 -5.12
CA LEU A 239 11.70 -10.33 -4.04
C LEU A 239 10.26 -10.08 -4.47
N ILE A 240 10.00 -8.94 -5.12
CA ILE A 240 8.67 -8.62 -5.68
C ILE A 240 8.27 -9.65 -6.73
N SER A 241 9.17 -10.03 -7.63
CA SER A 241 8.90 -11.02 -8.67
C SER A 241 8.54 -12.39 -8.09
N ILE A 242 9.29 -12.85 -7.09
CA ILE A 242 9.01 -14.13 -6.40
C ILE A 242 7.63 -14.08 -5.74
N LEU A 243 7.34 -13.01 -4.99
CA LEU A 243 6.07 -12.85 -4.29
C LEU A 243 4.89 -12.84 -5.28
N LEU A 244 4.98 -12.03 -6.33
CA LEU A 244 3.91 -11.88 -7.31
C LEU A 244 3.74 -13.14 -8.18
N ASN A 245 4.82 -13.83 -8.53
CA ASN A 245 4.73 -15.13 -9.22
C ASN A 245 4.10 -16.21 -8.34
N PHE A 246 4.35 -16.21 -7.03
CA PHE A 246 3.66 -17.09 -6.11
C PHE A 246 2.14 -16.83 -6.10
N VAL A 247 1.73 -15.57 -6.07
CA VAL A 247 0.32 -15.17 -6.18
C VAL A 247 -0.27 -15.61 -7.52
N ASN A 248 0.44 -15.34 -8.64
CA ASN A 248 0.01 -15.74 -9.97
C ASN A 248 -0.20 -17.26 -10.10
N LYS A 249 0.75 -18.05 -9.59
CA LYS A 249 0.65 -19.53 -9.59
C LYS A 249 -0.54 -20.03 -8.78
N LYS A 250 -0.91 -19.33 -7.70
CA LYS A 250 -2.06 -19.69 -6.86
C LYS A 250 -3.41 -19.34 -7.50
N MET A 251 -3.43 -18.36 -8.39
CA MET A 251 -4.61 -17.90 -9.13
C MET A 251 -4.76 -18.60 -10.50
N ALA A 252 -3.70 -19.22 -11.02
CA ALA A 252 -3.77 -20.07 -12.19
C ALA A 252 -4.62 -21.30 -11.84
N ILE A 253 -5.85 -21.35 -12.38
CA ILE A 253 -6.70 -22.53 -12.25
C ILE A 253 -6.05 -23.62 -13.11
N GLN A 254 -5.80 -24.79 -12.52
CA GLN A 254 -5.33 -25.94 -13.28
C GLN A 254 -6.42 -26.32 -14.29
N GLU A 255 -6.10 -26.26 -15.56
CA GLU A 255 -6.89 -26.92 -16.61
C GLU A 255 -6.79 -28.41 -16.33
N ARG A 256 -7.94 -29.03 -15.98
CA ARG A 256 -8.12 -30.46 -16.01
C ARG A 256 -8.81 -30.86 -17.30
#